data_3d56e2fb352dc640c14d3c08fc25686a
#
_entry.id   3d56e2fb352dc640c14d3c08fc25686a
#
_cell.length_a   1.000
_cell.length_b   1.000
_cell.length_c   1.000
_cell.angle_alpha   90.00
_cell.angle_beta   90.00
_cell.angle_gamma   90.00
#
_symmetry.space_group_name_H-M   'P 1'
#
loop_
_entity.id
_entity.type
_entity.pdbx_description
1 polymer ?
#
loop_
_entity_poly.entity_id
_entity_poly.type
_entity_poly.pdbx_seq_one_letter_code
_entity_poly.pdbx_strand_id
1 'polypeptide(L)'
;MEVERQLALLPRKEIAEKSLANSKLIVVDSMAEAIELTNAYAPEHLIIETEDYLSVAERIVNAGSVFLGSLTPESAGDYASGTNHTLPTNGYAKAYSGVSLDSFIRKITFQEIKPEGLNIIGPAIELMAANEQLDAHKNAVSVRLGQLENGNGKLKIES
;
A
#
# COMPACT_ATOMS: atom_id res chain seq x y z
N MET A 1 35.38 13.11 -8.25
CA MET A 1 34.05 12.60 -8.70
C MET A 1 33.03 13.72 -8.72
N GLU A 2 31.90 13.58 -9.43
CA GLU A 2 30.88 14.66 -9.52
C GLU A 2 30.28 15.03 -8.16
N VAL A 3 30.05 14.05 -7.30
CA VAL A 3 29.58 14.29 -5.92
C VAL A 3 30.52 15.19 -5.14
N GLU A 4 31.83 14.98 -5.21
CA GLU A 4 32.81 15.83 -4.52
C GLU A 4 32.86 17.24 -5.08
N ARG A 5 32.74 17.35 -6.41
CA ARG A 5 32.69 18.65 -7.08
C ARG A 5 31.47 19.47 -6.64
N GLN A 6 30.29 18.86 -6.60
CA GLN A 6 29.07 19.53 -6.17
C GLN A 6 29.07 19.82 -4.67
N LEU A 7 29.53 18.88 -3.85
CA LEU A 7 29.63 19.04 -2.39
C LEU A 7 30.44 20.29 -2.01
N ALA A 8 31.54 20.54 -2.74
CA ALA A 8 32.39 21.71 -2.49
C ALA A 8 31.67 23.05 -2.72
N LEU A 9 30.59 23.06 -3.51
CA LEU A 9 29.82 24.27 -3.86
C LEU A 9 28.58 24.47 -2.96
N LEU A 10 28.24 23.50 -2.09
CA LEU A 10 27.04 23.60 -1.26
C LEU A 10 27.26 24.54 -0.07
N PRO A 11 26.34 25.48 0.17
CA PRO A 11 26.39 26.35 1.36
C PRO A 11 26.32 25.55 2.69
N ARG A 12 25.64 24.38 2.69
CA ARG A 12 25.48 23.50 3.85
C ARG A 12 26.38 22.26 3.76
N LYS A 13 27.60 22.43 3.25
CA LYS A 13 28.56 21.36 3.01
C LYS A 13 28.78 20.43 4.20
N GLU A 14 28.95 20.98 5.40
CA GLU A 14 29.22 20.18 6.62
C GLU A 14 28.08 19.20 6.95
N ILE A 15 26.84 19.57 6.65
CA ILE A 15 25.68 18.68 6.85
C ILE A 15 25.65 17.60 5.78
N ALA A 16 25.91 17.98 4.53
CA ALA A 16 25.96 17.04 3.41
C ALA A 16 27.10 16.03 3.57
N GLU A 17 28.26 16.42 4.07
CA GLU A 17 29.38 15.51 4.39
C GLU A 17 28.98 14.44 5.41
N LYS A 18 28.26 14.83 6.47
CA LYS A 18 27.75 13.86 7.48
C LYS A 18 26.73 12.88 6.87
N SER A 19 25.88 13.34 5.97
CA SER A 19 24.94 12.47 5.25
C SER A 19 25.68 11.49 4.34
N LEU A 20 26.65 11.97 3.56
CA LEU A 20 27.47 11.15 2.68
C LEU A 20 28.27 10.08 3.43
N ALA A 21 28.76 10.40 4.63
CA ALA A 21 29.48 9.43 5.47
C ALA A 21 28.64 8.18 5.84
N ASN A 22 27.32 8.31 5.85
CA ASN A 22 26.37 7.23 6.08
C ASN A 22 25.81 6.61 4.79
N SER A 23 26.19 7.14 3.63
CA SER A 23 25.72 6.65 2.33
C SER A 23 26.53 5.44 1.87
N LYS A 24 25.94 4.60 1.02
CA LYS A 24 26.55 3.41 0.46
C LYS A 24 26.48 3.42 -1.06
N LEU A 25 27.55 3.04 -1.71
CA LEU A 25 27.59 2.66 -3.11
C LEU A 25 27.62 1.14 -3.18
N ILE A 26 26.61 0.54 -3.76
CA ILE A 26 26.43 -0.91 -3.83
C ILE A 26 26.47 -1.31 -5.30
N VAL A 27 27.35 -2.25 -5.64
CA VAL A 27 27.43 -2.85 -6.97
C VAL A 27 26.87 -4.26 -6.85
N VAL A 28 25.98 -4.61 -7.76
CA VAL A 28 25.31 -5.92 -7.84
C VAL A 28 25.52 -6.53 -9.21
N ASP A 29 25.37 -7.84 -9.34
CA ASP A 29 25.64 -8.57 -10.58
C ASP A 29 24.45 -8.55 -11.56
N SER A 30 23.26 -8.20 -11.09
CA SER A 30 22.06 -8.20 -11.93
C SER A 30 21.01 -7.18 -11.49
N MET A 31 20.16 -6.79 -12.44
CA MET A 31 18.98 -5.93 -12.15
C MET A 31 17.99 -6.65 -11.21
N ALA A 32 17.90 -7.96 -11.26
CA ALA A 32 17.04 -8.71 -10.34
C ALA A 32 17.47 -8.53 -8.89
N GLU A 33 18.77 -8.65 -8.63
CA GLU A 33 19.37 -8.44 -7.32
C GLU A 33 19.23 -6.98 -6.85
N ALA A 34 19.38 -6.00 -7.75
CA ALA A 34 19.15 -4.60 -7.44
C ALA A 34 17.70 -4.34 -6.98
N ILE A 35 16.72 -4.94 -7.66
CA ILE A 35 15.30 -4.83 -7.31
C ILE A 35 14.99 -5.51 -5.98
N GLU A 36 15.52 -6.70 -5.73
CA GLU A 36 15.36 -7.39 -4.45
C GLU A 36 15.91 -6.57 -3.28
N LEU A 37 17.13 -6.06 -3.44
CA LEU A 37 17.77 -5.20 -2.44
C LEU A 37 16.93 -3.93 -2.19
N THR A 38 16.46 -3.28 -3.25
CA THR A 38 15.64 -2.07 -3.16
C THR A 38 14.34 -2.33 -2.43
N ASN A 39 13.61 -3.40 -2.77
CA ASN A 39 12.38 -3.78 -2.09
C ASN A 39 12.62 -4.21 -0.63
N ALA A 40 13.74 -4.85 -0.34
CA ALA A 40 14.13 -5.20 1.03
C ALA A 40 14.49 -3.97 1.86
N TYR A 41 15.14 -2.98 1.26
CA TYR A 41 15.47 -1.71 1.91
C TYR A 41 14.23 -0.83 2.13
N ALA A 42 13.33 -0.79 1.15
CA ALA A 42 12.12 0.02 1.14
C ALA A 42 12.40 1.53 1.33
N PRO A 43 13.05 2.17 0.36
CA PRO A 43 13.47 3.56 0.47
C PRO A 43 12.29 4.51 0.57
N GLU A 44 12.50 5.64 1.25
CA GLU A 44 11.58 6.76 1.25
C GLU A 44 11.44 7.36 -0.16
N HIS A 45 12.56 7.67 -0.77
CA HIS A 45 12.67 8.14 -2.17
C HIS A 45 13.47 7.14 -2.98
N LEU A 46 12.95 6.71 -4.11
CA LEU A 46 13.61 5.85 -5.06
C LEU A 46 13.73 6.53 -6.42
N ILE A 47 14.95 6.78 -6.88
CA ILE A 47 15.19 7.22 -8.26
C ILE A 47 15.60 6.00 -9.09
N ILE A 48 14.89 5.76 -10.20
CA ILE A 48 15.22 4.70 -11.17
C ILE A 48 15.73 5.38 -12.44
N GLU A 49 17.04 5.27 -12.67
CA GLU A 49 17.71 5.86 -13.82
C GLU A 49 18.42 4.76 -14.64
N THR A 50 17.62 3.97 -15.32
CA THR A 50 18.03 2.87 -16.21
C THR A 50 17.42 3.07 -17.58
N GLU A 51 17.94 2.40 -18.62
CA GLU A 51 17.37 2.48 -19.96
C GLU A 51 15.91 2.04 -20.00
N ASP A 52 15.58 0.95 -19.32
CA ASP A 52 14.23 0.42 -19.19
C ASP A 52 13.69 0.63 -17.75
N TYR A 53 13.59 1.89 -17.34
CA TYR A 53 13.10 2.24 -16.00
C TYR A 53 11.63 1.85 -15.76
N LEU A 54 10.80 1.74 -16.81
CA LEU A 54 9.40 1.34 -16.66
C LEU A 54 9.28 -0.13 -16.25
N SER A 55 10.01 -1.03 -16.91
CA SER A 55 10.04 -2.45 -16.53
C SER A 55 10.61 -2.68 -15.13
N VAL A 56 11.58 -1.87 -14.72
CA VAL A 56 12.09 -1.90 -13.34
C VAL A 56 11.03 -1.43 -12.36
N ALA A 57 10.33 -0.34 -12.67
CA ALA A 57 9.29 0.24 -11.81
C ALA A 57 8.14 -0.73 -11.52
N GLU A 58 7.71 -1.53 -12.52
CA GLU A 58 6.66 -2.56 -12.35
C GLU A 58 7.01 -3.62 -11.30
N ARG A 59 8.28 -3.79 -10.98
CA ARG A 59 8.79 -4.77 -10.02
C ARG A 59 9.08 -4.18 -8.64
N ILE A 60 8.94 -2.87 -8.48
CA ILE A 60 9.10 -2.20 -7.20
C ILE A 60 7.79 -2.30 -6.42
N VAL A 61 7.85 -2.86 -5.23
CA VAL A 61 6.70 -3.06 -4.34
C VAL A 61 6.81 -2.30 -3.03
N ASN A 62 8.00 -1.81 -2.69
CA ASN A 62 8.27 -1.12 -1.44
C ASN A 62 9.10 0.14 -1.68
N ALA A 63 8.45 1.29 -1.81
CA ALA A 63 9.07 2.61 -1.80
C ALA A 63 8.05 3.65 -1.34
N GLY A 64 8.50 4.74 -0.75
CA GLY A 64 7.63 5.86 -0.38
C GLY A 64 7.17 6.67 -1.59
N SER A 65 8.11 7.04 -2.46
CA SER A 65 7.88 7.66 -3.78
C SER A 65 8.92 7.19 -4.78
N VAL A 66 8.52 7.04 -6.04
CA VAL A 66 9.39 6.56 -7.13
C VAL A 66 9.49 7.61 -8.22
N PHE A 67 10.72 7.96 -8.58
CA PHE A 67 11.07 8.95 -9.60
C PHE A 67 11.68 8.25 -10.80
N LEU A 68 11.11 8.46 -11.97
CA LEU A 68 11.39 7.67 -13.17
C LEU A 68 12.17 8.48 -14.21
N GLY A 69 13.33 7.95 -14.57
CA GLY A 69 14.19 8.50 -15.63
C GLY A 69 14.98 9.74 -15.20
N SER A 70 15.84 10.20 -16.08
CA SER A 70 16.83 11.27 -15.82
C SER A 70 16.25 12.67 -15.65
N LEU A 71 14.98 12.89 -16.06
CA LEU A 71 14.32 14.19 -15.99
C LEU A 71 13.38 14.34 -14.81
N THR A 72 13.34 13.37 -13.90
CA THR A 72 12.44 13.39 -12.74
C THR A 72 13.26 13.48 -11.45
N PRO A 73 13.70 14.67 -11.04
CA PRO A 73 14.44 14.86 -9.81
C PRO A 73 13.51 14.67 -8.59
N GLU A 74 14.05 14.22 -7.49
CA GLU A 74 13.35 14.04 -6.21
C GLU A 74 12.63 15.32 -5.77
N SER A 75 13.26 16.46 -5.91
CA SER A 75 12.69 17.78 -5.57
C SER A 75 11.42 18.15 -6.36
N ALA A 76 11.17 17.51 -7.51
CA ALA A 76 9.89 17.69 -8.19
C ALA A 76 8.74 17.12 -7.36
N GLY A 77 8.94 15.98 -6.68
CA GLY A 77 7.96 15.40 -5.77
C GLY A 77 7.62 16.28 -4.60
N ASP A 78 8.64 16.95 -4.04
CA ASP A 78 8.46 17.83 -2.89
C ASP A 78 7.69 19.12 -3.22
N TYR A 79 7.90 19.68 -4.40
CA TYR A 79 7.49 21.07 -4.65
C TYR A 79 6.48 21.26 -5.80
N ALA A 80 6.40 20.37 -6.79
CA ALA A 80 5.69 20.73 -8.03
C ALA A 80 4.93 19.62 -8.74
N SER A 81 5.27 18.33 -8.58
CA SER A 81 4.65 17.25 -9.33
C SER A 81 3.30 16.77 -8.79
N GLY A 82 2.84 17.31 -7.66
CA GLY A 82 1.53 17.02 -7.09
C GLY A 82 1.52 15.84 -6.10
N THR A 83 2.65 15.20 -5.85
CA THR A 83 2.81 14.20 -4.80
C THR A 83 3.05 14.86 -3.45
N ASN A 84 2.94 14.10 -2.35
CA ASN A 84 3.21 14.60 -1.02
C ASN A 84 4.62 14.21 -0.58
N HIS A 85 5.32 15.13 0.10
CA HIS A 85 6.65 14.90 0.63
C HIS A 85 6.65 14.17 2.00
N THR A 86 5.49 13.99 2.63
CA THR A 86 5.37 13.23 3.88
C THR A 86 5.28 11.76 3.54
N LEU A 87 6.42 11.10 3.57
CA LEU A 87 6.61 9.72 3.12
C LEU A 87 7.06 8.82 4.27
N PRO A 88 6.84 7.50 4.19
CA PRO A 88 7.33 6.57 5.19
C PRO A 88 8.86 6.43 5.12
N THR A 89 9.52 6.61 6.27
CA THR A 89 10.97 6.48 6.44
C THR A 89 11.36 5.14 7.06
N ASN A 90 12.66 4.85 7.22
CA ASN A 90 13.19 3.68 7.95
C ASN A 90 12.62 2.31 7.51
N GLY A 91 12.33 2.13 6.21
CA GLY A 91 11.78 0.89 5.68
C GLY A 91 10.28 0.71 5.94
N TYR A 92 9.59 1.68 6.53
CA TYR A 92 8.14 1.60 6.76
C TYR A 92 7.32 1.66 5.46
N ALA A 93 7.93 1.96 4.31
CA ALA A 93 7.29 1.82 3.00
C ALA A 93 6.83 0.39 2.68
N LYS A 94 7.24 -0.61 3.45
CA LYS A 94 6.70 -1.99 3.41
C LYS A 94 5.26 -2.10 3.92
N ALA A 95 4.82 -1.16 4.76
CA ALA A 95 3.54 -1.25 5.45
C ALA A 95 2.67 0.01 5.32
N TYR A 96 3.26 1.14 4.96
CA TYR A 96 2.57 2.42 4.91
C TYR A 96 2.85 3.14 3.60
N SER A 97 1.85 3.86 3.12
CA SER A 97 1.97 4.81 2.00
C SER A 97 2.30 6.21 2.53
N GLY A 98 2.79 7.07 1.64
CA GLY A 98 2.86 8.51 1.92
C GLY A 98 1.48 9.12 2.16
N VAL A 99 1.44 10.31 2.71
CA VAL A 99 0.19 11.06 2.92
C VAL A 99 -0.46 11.38 1.58
N SER A 100 -1.73 11.05 1.45
CA SER A 100 -2.54 11.31 0.26
C SER A 100 -3.97 11.70 0.67
N LEU A 101 -4.82 11.95 -0.29
CA LEU A 101 -6.25 12.20 -0.03
C LEU A 101 -6.89 11.03 0.73
N ASP A 102 -6.48 9.78 0.46
CA ASP A 102 -6.97 8.60 1.17
C ASP A 102 -6.71 8.62 2.68
N SER A 103 -5.71 9.36 3.13
CA SER A 103 -5.40 9.54 4.56
C SER A 103 -6.49 10.32 5.31
N PHE A 104 -7.31 11.08 4.59
CA PHE A 104 -8.36 11.95 5.12
C PHE A 104 -9.78 11.46 4.78
N ILE A 105 -9.91 10.40 4.00
CA ILE A 105 -11.19 9.84 3.56
C ILE A 105 -11.49 8.60 4.38
N ARG A 106 -12.74 8.49 4.85
CA ARG A 106 -13.27 7.25 5.42
C ARG A 106 -13.89 6.40 4.33
N LYS A 107 -13.53 5.12 4.31
CA LYS A 107 -14.14 4.13 3.43
C LYS A 107 -15.16 3.33 4.25
N ILE A 108 -16.41 3.34 3.83
CA ILE A 108 -17.52 2.63 4.48
C ILE A 108 -18.07 1.64 3.46
N THR A 109 -18.24 0.40 3.87
CA THR A 109 -18.87 -0.63 3.04
C THR A 109 -20.37 -0.66 3.31
N PHE A 110 -21.17 -0.80 2.24
CA PHE A 110 -22.60 -1.04 2.31
C PHE A 110 -22.88 -2.39 1.67
N GLN A 111 -23.64 -3.24 2.36
CA GLN A 111 -23.97 -4.58 1.88
C GLN A 111 -25.47 -4.78 1.91
N GLU A 112 -26.03 -5.24 0.82
CA GLU A 112 -27.40 -5.70 0.70
C GLU A 112 -27.39 -7.10 0.11
N ILE A 113 -28.04 -8.05 0.79
CA ILE A 113 -28.17 -9.43 0.30
C ILE A 113 -29.65 -9.65 -0.04
N LYS A 114 -29.92 -10.01 -1.29
CA LYS A 114 -31.26 -10.39 -1.73
C LYS A 114 -31.60 -11.83 -1.26
N PRO A 115 -32.89 -12.21 -1.18
CA PRO A 115 -33.29 -13.57 -0.74
C PRO A 115 -32.55 -14.68 -1.47
N GLU A 116 -32.45 -14.58 -2.79
CA GLU A 116 -31.76 -15.57 -3.62
C GLU A 116 -30.27 -15.66 -3.28
N GLY A 117 -29.63 -14.52 -3.04
CA GLY A 117 -28.24 -14.45 -2.61
C GLY A 117 -28.04 -15.10 -1.24
N LEU A 118 -28.94 -14.86 -0.28
CA LEU A 118 -28.86 -15.45 1.05
C LEU A 118 -29.05 -16.98 0.98
N ASN A 119 -29.95 -17.47 0.14
CA ASN A 119 -30.16 -18.91 -0.07
C ASN A 119 -28.88 -19.58 -0.64
N ILE A 120 -28.12 -18.87 -1.47
CA ILE A 120 -26.88 -19.41 -2.06
C ILE A 120 -25.73 -19.43 -1.04
N ILE A 121 -25.48 -18.30 -0.34
CA ILE A 121 -24.31 -18.18 0.52
C ILE A 121 -24.56 -18.54 1.98
N GLY A 122 -25.83 -18.55 2.42
CA GLY A 122 -26.23 -18.81 3.80
C GLY A 122 -25.66 -20.10 4.39
N PRO A 123 -25.80 -21.25 3.70
CA PRO A 123 -25.27 -22.52 4.19
C PRO A 123 -23.75 -22.49 4.44
N ALA A 124 -23.00 -21.78 3.58
CA ALA A 124 -21.55 -21.62 3.76
C ALA A 124 -21.24 -20.75 4.98
N ILE A 125 -22.00 -19.66 5.20
CA ILE A 125 -21.83 -18.79 6.38
C ILE A 125 -22.13 -19.58 7.67
N GLU A 126 -23.21 -20.37 7.68
CA GLU A 126 -23.56 -21.21 8.83
C GLU A 126 -22.46 -22.23 9.17
N LEU A 127 -21.90 -22.88 8.15
CA LEU A 127 -20.81 -23.84 8.31
C LEU A 127 -19.55 -23.18 8.87
N MET A 128 -19.17 -22.02 8.31
CA MET A 128 -18.00 -21.27 8.76
C MET A 128 -18.18 -20.80 10.21
N ALA A 129 -19.31 -20.19 10.53
CA ALA A 129 -19.59 -19.71 11.86
C ALA A 129 -19.62 -20.86 12.91
N ALA A 130 -20.16 -22.03 12.52
CA ALA A 130 -20.14 -23.20 13.39
C ALA A 130 -18.72 -23.71 13.66
N ASN A 131 -17.85 -23.75 12.64
CA ASN A 131 -16.45 -24.14 12.79
C ASN A 131 -15.66 -23.18 13.70
N GLU A 132 -16.03 -21.91 13.70
CA GLU A 132 -15.45 -20.89 14.59
C GLU A 132 -16.10 -20.85 15.98
N GLN A 133 -17.09 -21.71 16.23
CA GLN A 133 -17.88 -21.75 17.46
C GLN A 133 -18.64 -20.45 17.74
N LEU A 134 -19.03 -19.74 16.69
CA LEU A 134 -19.79 -18.49 16.74
C LEU A 134 -21.28 -18.76 16.51
N ASP A 135 -21.93 -19.43 17.48
CA ASP A 135 -23.32 -19.86 17.37
C ASP A 135 -24.32 -18.71 17.12
N ALA A 136 -24.09 -17.55 17.71
CA ALA A 136 -24.96 -16.38 17.49
C ALA A 136 -24.87 -15.87 16.04
N HIS A 137 -23.68 -15.91 15.42
CA HIS A 137 -23.47 -15.56 14.01
C HIS A 137 -24.15 -16.57 13.09
N LYS A 138 -24.01 -17.87 13.37
CA LYS A 138 -24.71 -18.93 12.66
C LYS A 138 -26.22 -18.71 12.75
N ASN A 139 -26.76 -18.55 13.97
CA ASN A 139 -28.19 -18.40 14.19
C ASN A 139 -28.75 -17.15 13.49
N ALA A 140 -28.00 -16.10 13.37
CA ALA A 140 -28.43 -14.91 12.62
C ALA A 140 -28.73 -15.21 11.14
N VAL A 141 -28.07 -16.19 10.54
CA VAL A 141 -28.34 -16.67 9.18
C VAL A 141 -29.46 -17.68 9.17
N SER A 142 -29.43 -18.69 10.06
CA SER A 142 -30.44 -19.76 10.14
C SER A 142 -31.86 -19.19 10.27
N VAL A 143 -32.05 -18.19 11.15
CA VAL A 143 -33.36 -17.54 11.34
C VAL A 143 -33.87 -16.89 10.04
N ARG A 144 -33.00 -16.24 9.28
CA ARG A 144 -33.34 -15.57 8.03
C ARG A 144 -33.67 -16.57 6.92
N LEU A 145 -32.90 -17.65 6.81
CA LEU A 145 -33.19 -18.73 5.86
C LEU A 145 -34.54 -19.39 6.17
N GLY A 146 -34.82 -19.70 7.44
CA GLY A 146 -36.11 -20.26 7.84
C GLY A 146 -37.30 -19.33 7.57
N GLN A 147 -37.12 -18.01 7.64
CA GLN A 147 -38.15 -17.04 7.24
C GLN A 147 -38.41 -17.04 5.74
N LEU A 148 -37.37 -17.19 4.92
CA LEU A 148 -37.51 -17.29 3.47
C LEU A 148 -38.26 -18.55 3.06
N GLU A 149 -37.96 -19.70 3.66
CA GLU A 149 -38.64 -20.97 3.42
C GLU A 149 -40.13 -20.94 3.77
N ASN A 150 -40.48 -20.23 4.84
CA ASN A 150 -41.89 -20.11 5.32
C ASN A 150 -42.67 -19.02 4.60
N GLY A 151 -42.17 -18.42 3.51
CA GLY A 151 -42.89 -17.44 2.68
C GLY A 151 -43.07 -16.05 3.32
N ASN A 152 -42.45 -15.80 4.47
CA ASN A 152 -42.50 -14.53 5.18
C ASN A 152 -41.31 -13.62 4.85
N GLY A 153 -41.11 -13.30 3.58
CA GLY A 153 -40.01 -12.45 3.09
C GLY A 153 -39.96 -11.00 3.59
N LYS A 154 -40.72 -10.65 4.66
CA LYS A 154 -40.62 -9.37 5.33
C LYS A 154 -40.33 -9.57 6.80
N LEU A 155 -39.11 -9.25 7.22
CA LEU A 155 -38.79 -9.03 8.64
C LEU A 155 -39.72 -7.95 9.18
N LYS A 156 -40.66 -8.31 10.07
CA LYS A 156 -41.30 -7.29 10.93
C LYS A 156 -40.26 -6.88 11.96
N ILE A 157 -39.66 -5.71 11.75
CA ILE A 157 -38.92 -5.03 12.80
C ILE A 157 -40.01 -4.42 13.72
N GLU A 158 -40.25 -5.07 14.83
CA GLU A 158 -41.04 -4.45 15.90
C GLU A 158 -40.12 -3.38 16.54
N SER A 159 -40.64 -2.13 16.45
CA SER A 159 -40.00 -0.91 16.97
C SER A 159 -40.08 -0.83 18.49
#